data_ce6087bd8ac224994bd3d2bb7b7d4342
#
_entry.id   ce6087bd8ac224994bd3d2bb7b7d4342
#
_cell.length_a   1.000
_cell.length_b   1.000
_cell.length_c   1.000
_cell.angle_alpha   90.00
_cell.angle_beta   90.00
_cell.angle_gamma   90.00
#
_symmetry.space_group_name_H-M   'P 1'
#
loop_
_entity.id
_entity.type
_entity.pdbx_description
1 polymer ?
#
loop_
_entity_poly.entity_id
_entity_poly.type
_entity_poly.pdbx_seq_one_letter_code
_entity_poly.pdbx_strand_id
1 'polypeptide(L)'
;QTNNPLVLFHNLRFDAHMIMDYLFRNNFKHVHEKKDRNSGTFTTLIGDTGQFYQLEVIFKKKGKRVQKVTFRDSYKLIPIKVKEIPRNFGLAESKLELDYGCHNNLPKGTPLTQHEIDYVSHDVIIVAKAVKFFFDQGMNKMTIGACALDEYKKIVGKKNFSRWFPQLSLDYDLDVRQSYRGGFTWVNPEIAGKDIKEGICIDVNSLYPSQMRSHDNAYPFGTPVFFQGQYQYDPIYPLYIQMFRCQFEIKPHKIPTIQIKHSYFADNEYLTSSKGETVTLCLTSVDYELFLQQYNV
;
A
#
# COMPACT_ATOMS: atom_id res chain seq x y z
N GLN A 1 -0.23 26.17 24.91
CA GLN A 1 0.09 25.09 23.97
C GLN A 1 -1.20 24.72 23.26
N THR A 2 -1.27 24.88 21.94
CA THR A 2 -2.41 24.41 21.14
C THR A 2 -2.32 22.90 21.09
N ASN A 3 -3.18 22.22 21.81
CA ASN A 3 -3.31 20.79 21.74
C ASN A 3 -3.94 20.43 20.37
N ASN A 4 -3.15 19.81 19.47
CA ASN A 4 -3.63 19.29 18.19
C ASN A 4 -3.79 17.77 18.33
N PRO A 5 -4.95 17.27 18.76
CA PRO A 5 -5.13 15.86 19.04
C PRO A 5 -5.06 15.01 17.77
N LEU A 6 -4.47 13.83 17.92
CA LEU A 6 -4.58 12.72 16.98
C LEU A 6 -5.63 11.75 17.49
N VAL A 7 -6.67 11.55 16.72
CA VAL A 7 -7.76 10.60 17.01
C VAL A 7 -7.62 9.42 16.05
N LEU A 8 -7.63 8.21 16.58
CA LEU A 8 -7.44 7.00 15.80
C LEU A 8 -8.75 6.23 15.69
N PHE A 9 -9.08 5.84 14.48
CA PHE A 9 -10.16 4.92 14.16
C PHE A 9 -9.60 3.65 13.56
N HIS A 10 -10.21 2.52 13.82
CA HIS A 10 -9.83 1.27 13.19
C HIS A 10 -10.78 0.98 12.03
N ASN A 11 -10.33 1.22 10.78
CA ASN A 11 -11.11 1.31 9.55
C ASN A 11 -11.88 2.66 9.44
N LEU A 12 -11.13 3.76 9.47
CA LEU A 12 -11.63 5.14 9.39
C LEU A 12 -12.61 5.38 8.22
N ARG A 13 -12.56 4.61 7.15
CA ARG A 13 -13.48 4.75 6.01
C ARG A 13 -14.93 4.78 6.45
N PHE A 14 -15.31 4.00 7.47
CA PHE A 14 -16.67 3.94 7.96
C PHE A 14 -17.07 5.24 8.66
N ASP A 15 -16.24 5.68 9.60
CA ASP A 15 -16.52 6.83 10.46
C ASP A 15 -16.30 8.16 9.73
N ALA A 16 -15.37 8.20 8.76
CA ALA A 16 -15.03 9.40 8.01
C ALA A 16 -16.23 9.97 7.26
N HIS A 17 -17.14 9.14 6.75
CA HIS A 17 -18.34 9.63 6.05
C HIS A 17 -19.26 10.42 6.99
N MET A 18 -19.45 9.95 8.21
CA MET A 18 -20.27 10.64 9.23
C MET A 18 -19.59 11.95 9.66
N ILE A 19 -18.27 11.93 9.83
CA ILE A 19 -17.48 13.13 10.18
C ILE A 19 -17.57 14.15 9.05
N MET A 20 -17.39 13.73 7.80
CA MET A 20 -17.48 14.63 6.65
C MET A 20 -18.88 15.21 6.47
N ASP A 21 -19.94 14.41 6.62
CA ASP A 21 -21.33 14.90 6.61
C ASP A 21 -21.55 16.00 7.67
N TYR A 22 -21.08 15.76 8.89
CA TYR A 22 -21.14 16.77 9.96
C TYR A 22 -20.36 18.04 9.58
N LEU A 23 -19.16 17.91 9.02
CA LEU A 23 -18.34 19.06 8.62
C LEU A 23 -19.02 19.88 7.52
N PHE A 24 -19.57 19.23 6.50
CA PHE A 24 -20.30 19.94 5.43
C PHE A 24 -21.53 20.66 5.96
N ARG A 25 -22.32 20.05 6.84
CA ARG A 25 -23.49 20.68 7.47
C ARG A 25 -23.11 21.87 8.35
N ASN A 26 -21.88 21.91 8.87
CA ASN A 26 -21.37 23.02 9.67
C ASN A 26 -20.48 23.98 8.86
N ASN A 27 -20.66 24.04 7.56
CA ASN A 27 -20.01 24.97 6.62
C ASN A 27 -18.47 24.85 6.54
N PHE A 28 -17.89 23.70 6.91
CA PHE A 28 -16.48 23.43 6.63
C PHE A 28 -16.30 23.12 5.15
N LYS A 29 -15.22 23.65 4.56
CA LYS A 29 -14.89 23.43 3.15
C LYS A 29 -13.84 22.37 3.00
N HIS A 30 -14.08 21.39 2.12
CA HIS A 30 -13.05 20.42 1.72
C HIS A 30 -12.06 21.12 0.77
N VAL A 31 -10.78 20.97 1.05
CA VAL A 31 -9.69 21.52 0.23
C VAL A 31 -8.64 20.46 -0.06
N HIS A 32 -8.06 20.50 -1.25
CA HIS A 32 -7.06 19.53 -1.69
C HIS A 32 -5.65 20.06 -1.49
N GLU A 33 -5.42 21.32 -1.84
CA GLU A 33 -4.08 21.88 -1.82
C GLU A 33 -3.69 22.47 -0.46
N LYS A 34 -2.41 22.37 -0.16
CA LYS A 34 -1.83 22.84 1.09
C LYS A 34 -1.99 24.35 1.28
N LYS A 35 -1.97 25.11 0.17
CA LYS A 35 -2.11 26.57 0.18
C LYS A 35 -3.53 27.01 0.61
N ASP A 36 -4.55 26.21 0.34
CA ASP A 36 -5.94 26.53 0.60
C ASP A 36 -6.39 26.20 2.03
N ARG A 37 -5.50 25.58 2.81
CA ARG A 37 -5.76 25.19 4.21
C ARG A 37 -5.88 26.42 5.09
N ASN A 38 -7.08 26.66 5.62
CA ASN A 38 -7.42 27.78 6.48
C ASN A 38 -8.43 27.40 7.56
N SER A 39 -8.84 28.34 8.42
CA SER A 39 -9.91 28.12 9.40
C SER A 39 -11.19 27.67 8.73
N GLY A 40 -11.87 26.68 9.30
CA GLY A 40 -13.09 26.12 8.73
C GLY A 40 -12.87 25.25 7.49
N THR A 41 -11.68 24.72 7.28
CA THR A 41 -11.40 23.77 6.19
C THR A 41 -11.01 22.41 6.71
N PHE A 42 -11.19 21.38 5.87
CA PHE A 42 -10.67 20.06 6.12
C PHE A 42 -10.06 19.45 4.86
N THR A 43 -9.16 18.50 5.06
CA THR A 43 -8.50 17.74 3.99
C THR A 43 -8.64 16.25 4.25
N THR A 44 -8.66 15.46 3.19
CA THR A 44 -8.64 14.01 3.25
C THR A 44 -7.40 13.48 2.54
N LEU A 45 -6.87 12.37 3.03
CA LEU A 45 -5.88 11.55 2.34
C LEU A 45 -6.54 10.20 2.05
N ILE A 46 -6.91 10.00 0.79
CA ILE A 46 -7.58 8.80 0.29
C ILE A 46 -6.73 8.26 -0.85
N GLY A 47 -6.45 6.95 -0.83
CA GLY A 47 -5.74 6.27 -1.91
C GLY A 47 -6.65 6.02 -3.12
N ASP A 48 -6.06 5.71 -4.27
CA ASP A 48 -6.74 5.51 -5.55
C ASP A 48 -7.81 4.42 -5.51
N THR A 49 -7.66 3.45 -4.60
CA THR A 49 -8.63 2.38 -4.36
C THR A 49 -9.70 2.72 -3.31
N GLY A 50 -9.86 4.01 -2.97
CA GLY A 50 -10.84 4.49 -1.99
C GLY A 50 -10.49 4.18 -0.53
N GLN A 51 -9.23 3.87 -0.24
CA GLN A 51 -8.76 3.62 1.11
C GLN A 51 -8.50 4.93 1.85
N PHE A 52 -9.18 5.14 2.97
CA PHE A 52 -8.92 6.28 3.84
C PHE A 52 -7.67 6.08 4.67
N TYR A 53 -6.83 7.09 4.75
CA TYR A 53 -5.64 7.15 5.61
C TYR A 53 -5.79 8.19 6.69
N GLN A 54 -6.28 9.38 6.34
CA GLN A 54 -6.35 10.51 7.25
C GLN A 54 -7.41 11.52 6.81
N LEU A 55 -8.04 12.15 7.80
CA LEU A 55 -8.85 13.37 7.67
C LEU A 55 -8.32 14.40 8.67
N GLU A 56 -8.00 15.61 8.21
CA GLU A 56 -7.49 16.69 9.04
C GLU A 56 -8.44 17.88 9.00
N VAL A 57 -8.92 18.32 10.16
CA VAL A 57 -9.86 19.44 10.29
C VAL A 57 -9.14 20.62 10.94
N ILE A 58 -9.19 21.78 10.30
CA ILE A 58 -8.61 23.02 10.80
C ILE A 58 -9.73 23.92 11.34
N PHE A 59 -9.84 24.03 12.64
CA PHE A 59 -10.81 24.88 13.30
C PHE A 59 -10.40 26.34 13.28
N LYS A 60 -9.11 26.60 13.56
CA LYS A 60 -8.57 27.97 13.60
C LYS A 60 -7.14 28.03 13.11
N LYS A 61 -6.86 29.03 12.28
CA LYS A 61 -5.50 29.32 11.80
C LYS A 61 -5.24 30.82 11.91
N LYS A 62 -4.15 31.20 12.61
CA LYS A 62 -3.68 32.58 12.70
C LYS A 62 -2.16 32.59 12.50
N GLY A 63 -1.73 33.00 11.30
CA GLY A 63 -0.34 32.91 10.90
C GLY A 63 0.18 31.47 10.97
N LYS A 64 1.24 31.22 11.74
CA LYS A 64 1.82 29.88 11.96
C LYS A 64 1.09 29.04 13.02
N ARG A 65 0.19 29.63 13.80
CA ARG A 65 -0.56 28.90 14.84
C ARG A 65 -1.80 28.25 14.22
N VAL A 66 -1.90 26.94 14.36
CA VAL A 66 -3.01 26.13 13.83
C VAL A 66 -3.62 25.32 14.96
N GLN A 67 -4.93 25.40 15.10
CA GLN A 67 -5.72 24.53 15.96
C GLN A 67 -6.46 23.54 15.07
N LYS A 68 -6.12 22.27 15.18
CA LYS A 68 -6.63 21.21 14.30
C LYS A 68 -6.85 19.91 15.06
N VAL A 69 -7.68 19.06 14.48
CA VAL A 69 -7.80 17.65 14.85
C VAL A 69 -7.41 16.80 13.64
N THR A 70 -6.65 15.76 13.89
CA THR A 70 -6.27 14.79 12.86
C THR A 70 -6.91 13.45 13.20
N PHE A 71 -7.77 12.96 12.34
CA PHE A 71 -8.33 11.61 12.38
C PHE A 71 -7.48 10.71 11.47
N ARG A 72 -7.06 9.56 11.98
CA ARG A 72 -6.18 8.64 11.23
C ARG A 72 -6.66 7.21 11.36
N ASP A 73 -6.47 6.44 10.29
CA ASP A 73 -6.81 5.01 10.28
C ASP A 73 -5.71 4.17 10.92
N SER A 74 -6.01 3.60 12.09
CA SER A 74 -5.11 2.66 12.77
C SER A 74 -5.00 1.30 12.07
N TYR A 75 -5.96 0.95 11.21
CA TYR A 75 -5.87 -0.27 10.39
C TYR A 75 -4.67 -0.25 9.43
N LYS A 76 -4.19 0.93 9.04
CA LYS A 76 -2.97 1.08 8.22
C LYS A 76 -1.68 0.78 8.98
N LEU A 77 -1.73 0.87 10.30
CA LEU A 77 -0.62 0.50 11.19
C LEU A 77 -0.76 -0.95 11.66
N ILE A 78 -1.99 -1.38 11.98
CA ILE A 78 -2.32 -2.72 12.50
C ILE A 78 -3.37 -3.34 11.56
N PRO A 79 -2.95 -3.96 10.43
CA PRO A 79 -3.87 -4.40 9.38
C PRO A 79 -4.55 -5.76 9.69
N ILE A 80 -5.11 -5.88 10.89
CA ILE A 80 -5.84 -7.06 11.35
C ILE A 80 -7.19 -6.66 11.95
N LYS A 81 -8.16 -7.57 11.94
CA LYS A 81 -9.49 -7.31 12.49
C LYS A 81 -9.43 -7.14 14.00
N VAL A 82 -10.30 -6.28 14.58
CA VAL A 82 -10.35 -6.04 16.03
C VAL A 82 -10.45 -7.35 16.83
N LYS A 83 -11.23 -8.33 16.37
CA LYS A 83 -11.37 -9.65 17.05
C LYS A 83 -10.07 -10.46 17.11
N GLU A 84 -9.12 -10.19 16.24
CA GLU A 84 -7.84 -10.91 16.15
C GLU A 84 -6.74 -10.23 16.99
N ILE A 85 -6.91 -8.95 17.29
CA ILE A 85 -5.94 -8.15 18.05
C ILE A 85 -5.62 -8.79 19.41
N PRO A 86 -6.62 -9.16 20.24
CA PRO A 86 -6.34 -9.73 21.56
C PRO A 86 -5.41 -10.94 21.51
N ARG A 87 -5.71 -11.87 20.62
CA ARG A 87 -4.87 -13.08 20.43
C ARG A 87 -3.46 -12.74 19.99
N ASN A 88 -3.31 -11.82 19.02
CA ASN A 88 -2.00 -11.49 18.44
C ASN A 88 -1.12 -10.65 19.39
N PHE A 89 -1.73 -9.90 20.30
CA PHE A 89 -1.04 -9.03 21.27
C PHE A 89 -1.04 -9.57 22.70
N GLY A 90 -1.61 -10.75 22.94
CA GLY A 90 -1.70 -11.34 24.28
C GLY A 90 -2.51 -10.48 25.26
N LEU A 91 -3.58 -9.83 24.78
CA LEU A 91 -4.44 -9.01 25.64
C LEU A 91 -5.42 -9.88 26.42
N ALA A 92 -5.75 -9.45 27.64
CA ALA A 92 -6.75 -10.11 28.48
C ALA A 92 -8.19 -9.83 28.00
N GLU A 93 -8.41 -8.69 27.34
CA GLU A 93 -9.69 -8.32 26.77
C GLU A 93 -10.01 -9.16 25.56
N SER A 94 -11.30 -9.46 25.35
CA SER A 94 -11.81 -10.08 24.12
C SER A 94 -12.88 -9.20 23.49
N LYS A 95 -13.01 -9.31 22.15
CA LYS A 95 -14.12 -8.64 21.47
C LYS A 95 -15.43 -9.32 21.86
N LEU A 96 -16.40 -8.51 22.30
CA LEU A 96 -17.74 -8.99 22.57
C LEU A 96 -18.53 -9.16 21.26
N GLU A 97 -19.62 -9.89 21.32
CA GLU A 97 -20.55 -10.05 20.21
C GLU A 97 -21.76 -9.12 20.40
N LEU A 98 -22.25 -8.55 19.32
CA LEU A 98 -23.44 -7.72 19.29
C LEU A 98 -24.30 -8.12 18.09
N ASP A 99 -25.58 -8.39 18.36
CA ASP A 99 -26.58 -8.60 17.32
C ASP A 99 -27.07 -7.25 16.76
N TYR A 100 -26.54 -6.84 15.63
CA TYR A 100 -26.94 -5.61 14.96
C TYR A 100 -28.38 -5.65 14.41
N GLY A 101 -28.95 -6.85 14.20
CA GLY A 101 -30.30 -6.99 13.66
C GLY A 101 -31.37 -6.42 14.60
N CYS A 102 -31.16 -6.54 15.91
CA CYS A 102 -32.06 -6.01 16.90
C CYS A 102 -32.10 -4.47 16.96
N HIS A 103 -31.02 -3.78 16.51
CA HIS A 103 -30.90 -2.32 16.63
C HIS A 103 -31.41 -1.54 15.41
N ASN A 104 -31.48 -2.15 14.25
CA ASN A 104 -31.89 -1.47 13.02
C ASN A 104 -33.32 -0.93 13.05
N ASN A 105 -34.15 -1.45 13.96
CA ASN A 105 -35.56 -1.08 14.09
C ASN A 105 -35.88 -0.25 15.34
N LEU A 106 -34.87 0.14 16.14
CA LEU A 106 -35.10 0.95 17.33
C LEU A 106 -35.37 2.41 16.98
N PRO A 107 -36.28 3.10 17.71
CA PRO A 107 -36.51 4.51 17.53
C PRO A 107 -35.24 5.33 17.77
N LYS A 108 -35.08 6.41 16.98
CA LYS A 108 -33.95 7.34 17.16
C LYS A 108 -33.98 7.91 18.60
N GLY A 109 -32.84 7.81 19.27
CA GLY A 109 -32.68 8.30 20.66
C GLY A 109 -32.94 7.23 21.72
N THR A 110 -33.17 5.97 21.34
CA THR A 110 -33.23 4.85 22.32
C THR A 110 -31.87 4.80 23.07
N PRO A 111 -31.92 4.78 24.44
CA PRO A 111 -30.70 4.67 25.25
C PRO A 111 -29.97 3.36 24.97
N LEU A 112 -28.63 3.42 24.99
CA LEU A 112 -27.80 2.22 24.91
C LEU A 112 -27.96 1.35 26.15
N THR A 113 -28.01 0.05 25.95
CA THR A 113 -27.95 -0.93 27.03
C THR A 113 -26.50 -1.02 27.58
N GLN A 114 -26.37 -1.56 28.82
CA GLN A 114 -25.03 -1.77 29.39
C GLN A 114 -24.16 -2.68 28.51
N HIS A 115 -24.74 -3.72 27.91
CA HIS A 115 -24.03 -4.63 26.99
C HIS A 115 -23.48 -3.89 25.77
N GLU A 116 -24.22 -2.95 25.20
CA GLU A 116 -23.76 -2.14 24.07
C GLU A 116 -22.63 -1.19 24.47
N ILE A 117 -22.73 -0.58 25.64
CA ILE A 117 -21.67 0.28 26.19
C ILE A 117 -20.41 -0.55 26.41
N ASP A 118 -20.54 -1.74 26.98
CA ASP A 118 -19.40 -2.65 27.18
C ASP A 118 -18.80 -3.11 25.86
N TYR A 119 -19.63 -3.44 24.85
CA TYR A 119 -19.18 -3.80 23.51
C TYR A 119 -18.30 -2.71 22.89
N VAL A 120 -18.80 -1.47 22.85
CA VAL A 120 -18.04 -0.33 22.28
C VAL A 120 -16.78 -0.07 23.09
N SER A 121 -16.87 -0.14 24.43
CA SER A 121 -15.73 0.08 25.31
C SER A 121 -14.61 -0.95 25.09
N HIS A 122 -14.96 -2.23 24.95
CA HIS A 122 -14.00 -3.30 24.67
C HIS A 122 -13.31 -3.10 23.30
N ASP A 123 -14.05 -2.77 22.26
CA ASP A 123 -13.47 -2.49 20.93
C ASP A 123 -12.46 -1.33 20.98
N VAL A 124 -12.78 -0.25 21.70
CA VAL A 124 -11.89 0.91 21.87
C VAL A 124 -10.65 0.53 22.68
N ILE A 125 -10.81 -0.17 23.80
CA ILE A 125 -9.68 -0.56 24.68
C ILE A 125 -8.72 -1.51 23.96
N ILE A 126 -9.23 -2.49 23.22
CA ILE A 126 -8.42 -3.44 22.44
C ILE A 126 -7.55 -2.70 21.44
N VAL A 127 -8.13 -1.81 20.63
CA VAL A 127 -7.39 -1.02 19.65
C VAL A 127 -6.40 -0.07 20.32
N ALA A 128 -6.80 0.61 21.39
CA ALA A 128 -5.94 1.54 22.12
C ALA A 128 -4.71 0.85 22.70
N LYS A 129 -4.86 -0.34 23.29
CA LYS A 129 -3.73 -1.13 23.83
C LYS A 129 -2.77 -1.56 22.73
N ALA A 130 -3.28 -2.05 21.59
CA ALA A 130 -2.45 -2.44 20.47
C ALA A 130 -1.70 -1.24 19.87
N VAL A 131 -2.35 -0.10 19.66
CA VAL A 131 -1.71 1.12 19.18
C VAL A 131 -0.65 1.62 20.17
N LYS A 132 -0.96 1.58 21.47
CA LYS A 132 0.01 1.96 22.51
C LYS A 132 1.26 1.08 22.43
N PHE A 133 1.12 -0.24 22.26
CA PHE A 133 2.23 -1.16 22.08
C PHE A 133 3.15 -0.75 20.91
N PHE A 134 2.59 -0.37 19.74
CA PHE A 134 3.36 0.13 18.60
C PHE A 134 4.04 1.46 18.91
N PHE A 135 3.32 2.39 19.54
CA PHE A 135 3.87 3.73 19.86
C PHE A 135 4.98 3.68 20.88
N ASP A 136 4.87 2.82 21.89
CA ASP A 136 5.93 2.61 22.91
C ASP A 136 7.23 2.08 22.27
N GLN A 137 7.13 1.36 21.15
CA GLN A 137 8.28 0.91 20.35
C GLN A 137 8.77 1.95 19.31
N GLY A 138 8.19 3.16 19.32
CA GLY A 138 8.53 4.22 18.35
C GLY A 138 7.90 4.06 16.97
N MET A 139 7.03 3.05 16.76
CA MET A 139 6.30 2.82 15.52
C MET A 139 5.04 3.70 15.44
N ASN A 140 5.22 5.00 15.22
CA ASN A 140 4.17 6.04 15.27
C ASN A 140 3.86 6.68 13.91
N LYS A 141 4.33 6.07 12.81
CA LYS A 141 4.01 6.57 11.46
C LYS A 141 2.57 6.19 11.07
N MET A 142 2.15 6.69 9.93
CA MET A 142 0.79 6.47 9.43
C MET A 142 0.53 5.02 9.03
N THR A 143 1.54 4.34 8.47
CA THR A 143 1.44 2.95 7.99
C THR A 143 2.58 2.12 8.53
N ILE A 144 2.38 0.79 8.57
CA ILE A 144 3.44 -0.13 8.97
C ILE A 144 4.67 -0.05 8.04
N GLY A 145 4.46 0.12 6.73
CA GLY A 145 5.54 0.33 5.78
C GLY A 145 6.34 1.60 6.03
N ALA A 146 5.66 2.70 6.44
CA ALA A 146 6.36 3.93 6.83
C ALA A 146 7.16 3.77 8.13
N CYS A 147 6.69 2.94 9.08
CA CYS A 147 7.45 2.58 10.27
C CYS A 147 8.71 1.79 9.91
N ALA A 148 8.58 0.77 9.06
CA ALA A 148 9.70 -0.04 8.60
C ALA A 148 10.76 0.80 7.87
N LEU A 149 10.33 1.71 6.99
CA LEU A 149 11.23 2.62 6.29
C LEU A 149 11.95 3.60 7.25
N ASP A 150 11.24 4.09 8.26
CA ASP A 150 11.82 4.99 9.29
C ASP A 150 12.89 4.23 10.10
N GLU A 151 12.63 2.98 10.46
CA GLU A 151 13.58 2.14 11.18
C GLU A 151 14.80 1.81 10.32
N TYR A 152 14.60 1.43 9.07
CA TYR A 152 15.70 1.22 8.13
C TYR A 152 16.59 2.47 8.01
N LYS A 153 15.98 3.67 7.90
CA LYS A 153 16.71 4.95 7.85
C LYS A 153 17.50 5.25 9.13
N LYS A 154 17.03 4.80 10.29
CA LYS A 154 17.78 4.92 11.55
C LYS A 154 18.99 3.99 11.57
N ILE A 155 18.81 2.74 11.15
CA ILE A 155 19.88 1.71 11.11
C ILE A 155 21.01 2.13 10.17
N VAL A 156 20.69 2.49 8.93
CA VAL A 156 21.71 2.82 7.90
C VAL A 156 22.23 4.26 8.00
N GLY A 157 21.51 5.11 8.70
CA GLY A 157 21.78 6.55 8.79
C GLY A 157 21.24 7.34 7.59
N LYS A 158 20.64 8.51 7.87
CA LYS A 158 19.98 9.34 6.85
C LYS A 158 20.88 9.74 5.67
N LYS A 159 22.16 10.04 5.94
CA LYS A 159 23.13 10.39 4.88
C LYS A 159 23.36 9.22 3.92
N ASN A 160 23.60 8.03 4.47
CA ASN A 160 23.82 6.83 3.67
C ASN A 160 22.56 6.49 2.89
N PHE A 161 21.39 6.55 3.53
CA PHE A 161 20.11 6.31 2.85
C PHE A 161 19.93 7.24 1.66
N SER A 162 20.15 8.56 1.80
CA SER A 162 20.00 9.51 0.69
C SER A 162 21.04 9.33 -0.42
N ARG A 163 22.23 8.82 -0.08
CA ARG A 163 23.26 8.49 -1.07
C ARG A 163 22.94 7.21 -1.82
N TRP A 164 22.42 6.20 -1.14
CA TRP A 164 22.09 4.91 -1.74
C TRP A 164 20.79 4.96 -2.54
N PHE A 165 19.84 5.75 -2.07
CA PHE A 165 18.54 5.92 -2.71
C PHE A 165 18.28 7.40 -3.00
N PRO A 166 18.96 7.96 -4.01
CA PRO A 166 18.77 9.36 -4.39
C PRO A 166 17.37 9.58 -4.95
N GLN A 167 16.83 10.78 -4.75
CA GLN A 167 15.57 11.16 -5.37
C GLN A 167 15.82 11.40 -6.87
N LEU A 168 15.15 10.66 -7.71
CA LEU A 168 15.16 10.85 -9.17
C LEU A 168 14.31 12.07 -9.55
N SER A 169 14.56 12.66 -10.72
CA SER A 169 13.61 13.59 -11.33
C SER A 169 12.30 12.86 -11.64
N LEU A 170 11.21 13.61 -11.78
CA LEU A 170 9.90 13.02 -12.04
C LEU A 170 9.91 12.17 -13.32
N ASP A 171 10.54 12.65 -14.38
CA ASP A 171 10.60 11.97 -15.67
C ASP A 171 11.32 10.62 -15.54
N TYR A 172 12.49 10.61 -14.90
CA TYR A 172 13.24 9.37 -14.68
C TYR A 172 12.53 8.40 -13.74
N ASP A 173 11.84 8.91 -12.70
CA ASP A 173 11.05 8.07 -11.81
C ASP A 173 9.89 7.41 -12.56
N LEU A 174 9.22 8.15 -13.46
CA LEU A 174 8.15 7.60 -14.30
C LEU A 174 8.67 6.52 -15.25
N ASP A 175 9.81 6.73 -15.89
CA ASP A 175 10.41 5.76 -16.81
C ASP A 175 10.82 4.47 -16.06
N VAL A 176 11.50 4.61 -14.94
CA VAL A 176 11.89 3.46 -14.10
C VAL A 176 10.67 2.69 -13.59
N ARG A 177 9.60 3.38 -13.21
CA ARG A 177 8.36 2.73 -12.73
C ARG A 177 7.65 1.90 -13.78
N GLN A 178 7.89 2.13 -15.07
CA GLN A 178 7.34 1.27 -16.11
C GLN A 178 7.88 -0.17 -16.06
N SER A 179 9.07 -0.37 -15.48
CA SER A 179 9.63 -1.71 -15.27
C SER A 179 9.04 -2.42 -14.03
N TYR A 180 8.33 -1.69 -13.15
CA TYR A 180 7.80 -2.26 -11.91
C TYR A 180 6.67 -3.26 -12.21
N ARG A 181 6.83 -4.48 -11.70
CA ARG A 181 5.86 -5.56 -11.80
C ARG A 181 5.38 -5.95 -10.40
N GLY A 182 4.11 -6.37 -10.30
CA GLY A 182 3.60 -7.04 -9.12
C GLY A 182 4.08 -8.49 -9.01
N GLY A 183 3.60 -9.20 -7.99
CA GLY A 183 3.84 -10.63 -7.89
C GLY A 183 3.25 -11.37 -9.08
N PHE A 184 3.97 -12.38 -9.58
CA PHE A 184 3.50 -13.22 -10.68
C PHE A 184 2.31 -14.06 -10.21
N THR A 185 1.20 -13.98 -10.94
CA THR A 185 -0.01 -14.75 -10.66
C THR A 185 -0.52 -15.33 -11.96
N TRP A 186 -0.48 -16.65 -12.11
CA TRP A 186 -0.87 -17.32 -13.35
C TRP A 186 -1.65 -18.59 -13.05
N VAL A 187 -2.63 -18.87 -13.86
CA VAL A 187 -3.41 -20.12 -13.83
C VAL A 187 -3.17 -20.84 -15.16
N ASN A 188 -2.87 -22.15 -15.09
CA ASN A 188 -2.77 -22.97 -16.30
C ASN A 188 -4.12 -22.98 -17.03
N PRO A 189 -4.19 -22.51 -18.29
CA PRO A 189 -5.44 -22.46 -19.04
C PRO A 189 -6.11 -23.83 -19.23
N GLU A 190 -5.33 -24.91 -19.23
CA GLU A 190 -5.85 -26.27 -19.40
C GLU A 190 -6.72 -26.73 -18.22
N ILE A 191 -6.49 -26.17 -17.03
CA ILE A 191 -7.23 -26.52 -15.81
C ILE A 191 -8.13 -25.38 -15.31
N ALA A 192 -8.05 -24.21 -15.93
CA ALA A 192 -8.87 -23.06 -15.56
C ALA A 192 -10.37 -23.39 -15.70
N GLY A 193 -11.15 -23.12 -14.65
CA GLY A 193 -12.58 -23.40 -14.60
C GLY A 193 -12.96 -24.87 -14.43
N LYS A 194 -11.99 -25.76 -14.20
CA LYS A 194 -12.27 -27.18 -13.92
C LYS A 194 -12.29 -27.46 -12.43
N ASP A 195 -13.16 -28.32 -11.96
CA ASP A 195 -13.16 -28.85 -10.61
C ASP A 195 -11.99 -29.81 -10.41
N ILE A 196 -11.05 -29.43 -9.57
CA ILE A 196 -9.92 -30.30 -9.21
C ILE A 196 -10.21 -30.90 -7.84
N LYS A 197 -10.38 -32.22 -7.83
CA LYS A 197 -10.77 -32.95 -6.63
C LYS A 197 -9.66 -33.08 -5.60
N GLU A 198 -8.40 -33.14 -6.04
CA GLU A 198 -7.24 -33.29 -5.18
C GLU A 198 -6.12 -32.36 -5.65
N GLY A 199 -5.40 -31.76 -4.72
CA GLY A 199 -4.29 -30.88 -5.01
C GLY A 199 -3.40 -30.66 -3.80
N ILE A 200 -2.16 -30.22 -4.05
CA ILE A 200 -1.20 -29.84 -3.01
C ILE A 200 -1.03 -28.33 -3.07
N CYS A 201 -1.23 -27.67 -1.93
CA CYS A 201 -0.88 -26.26 -1.77
C CYS A 201 0.52 -26.16 -1.13
N ILE A 202 1.43 -25.49 -1.82
CA ILE A 202 2.80 -25.27 -1.35
C ILE A 202 2.98 -23.77 -1.14
N ASP A 203 3.54 -23.40 0.03
CA ASP A 203 3.91 -22.03 0.35
C ASP A 203 5.38 -21.94 0.71
N VAL A 204 6.03 -20.84 0.35
CA VAL A 204 7.42 -20.55 0.74
C VAL A 204 7.40 -19.51 1.83
N ASN A 205 7.73 -19.92 3.04
CA ASN A 205 7.76 -19.06 4.22
C ASN A 205 8.63 -17.83 3.98
N SER A 206 8.04 -16.65 4.12
CA SER A 206 8.73 -15.36 3.98
C SER A 206 9.53 -15.26 2.67
N LEU A 207 8.95 -15.64 1.52
CA LEU A 207 9.65 -15.65 0.23
C LEU A 207 10.37 -14.34 -0.08
N TYR A 208 9.69 -13.21 0.02
CA TYR A 208 10.31 -11.90 -0.26
C TYR A 208 11.48 -11.58 0.69
N PRO A 209 11.34 -11.68 2.03
CA PRO A 209 12.46 -11.47 2.93
C PRO A 209 13.63 -12.45 2.69
N SER A 210 13.35 -13.71 2.36
CA SER A 210 14.40 -14.69 2.07
C SER A 210 15.20 -14.33 0.82
N GLN A 211 14.50 -13.87 -0.23
CA GLN A 211 15.15 -13.41 -1.47
C GLN A 211 15.92 -12.09 -1.25
N MET A 212 15.40 -11.17 -0.45
CA MET A 212 16.12 -9.94 -0.09
C MET A 212 17.40 -10.20 0.70
N ARG A 213 17.44 -11.28 1.49
CA ARG A 213 18.61 -11.69 2.25
C ARG A 213 19.60 -12.56 1.45
N SER A 214 19.15 -13.16 0.35
CA SER A 214 20.01 -13.99 -0.48
C SER A 214 21.21 -13.20 -1.02
N HIS A 215 22.39 -13.78 -0.95
CA HIS A 215 23.60 -13.21 -1.55
C HIS A 215 23.65 -13.41 -3.07
N ASP A 216 22.75 -14.21 -3.63
CA ASP A 216 22.67 -14.47 -5.08
C ASP A 216 21.94 -13.34 -5.82
N ASN A 217 21.21 -12.50 -5.11
CA ASN A 217 20.45 -11.40 -5.68
C ASN A 217 21.20 -10.08 -5.51
N ALA A 218 21.37 -9.36 -6.62
CA ALA A 218 21.90 -8.00 -6.63
C ALA A 218 20.76 -6.97 -6.67
N TYR A 219 20.93 -5.87 -5.94
CA TYR A 219 19.94 -4.79 -5.84
C TYR A 219 20.56 -3.46 -6.27
N PRO A 220 19.86 -2.65 -7.11
CA PRO A 220 20.37 -1.37 -7.54
C PRO A 220 20.40 -0.36 -6.39
N PHE A 221 21.49 0.42 -6.32
CA PHE A 221 21.61 1.56 -5.43
C PHE A 221 22.47 2.66 -6.06
N GLY A 222 22.38 3.88 -5.54
CA GLY A 222 23.12 5.01 -6.05
C GLY A 222 22.43 5.73 -7.20
N THR A 223 23.18 6.56 -7.92
CA THR A 223 22.64 7.36 -9.02
C THR A 223 22.68 6.57 -10.32
N PRO A 224 21.55 6.38 -11.01
CA PRO A 224 21.54 5.71 -12.30
C PRO A 224 22.19 6.58 -13.40
N VAL A 225 22.72 5.93 -14.42
CA VAL A 225 23.20 6.57 -15.65
C VAL A 225 22.24 6.23 -16.78
N PHE A 226 21.84 7.23 -17.57
CA PHE A 226 20.91 7.08 -18.68
C PHE A 226 21.65 7.25 -19.99
N PHE A 227 21.42 6.36 -20.95
CA PHE A 227 21.95 6.45 -22.30
C PHE A 227 20.98 5.83 -23.31
N GLN A 228 21.21 6.12 -24.60
CA GLN A 228 20.46 5.51 -25.69
C GLN A 228 21.27 4.37 -26.31
N GLY A 229 20.56 3.32 -26.74
CA GLY A 229 21.15 2.16 -27.38
C GLY A 229 21.06 0.89 -26.54
N GLN A 230 21.54 -0.21 -27.11
CA GLN A 230 21.52 -1.50 -26.41
C GLN A 230 22.54 -1.50 -25.28
N TYR A 231 22.11 -2.05 -24.11
CA TYR A 231 22.99 -2.21 -22.97
C TYR A 231 24.23 -3.04 -23.35
N GLN A 232 25.40 -2.54 -22.97
CA GLN A 232 26.66 -3.28 -22.99
C GLN A 232 27.11 -3.47 -21.54
N TYR A 233 27.64 -4.65 -21.25
CA TYR A 233 28.04 -4.98 -19.89
C TYR A 233 29.06 -3.97 -19.37
N ASP A 234 28.72 -3.39 -18.22
CA ASP A 234 29.57 -2.50 -17.44
C ASP A 234 29.72 -3.05 -16.02
N PRO A 235 30.93 -3.38 -15.54
CA PRO A 235 31.13 -3.92 -14.20
C PRO A 235 30.75 -2.92 -13.09
N ILE A 236 30.69 -1.62 -13.38
CA ILE A 236 30.21 -0.60 -12.43
C ILE A 236 28.68 -0.55 -12.40
N TYR A 237 28.04 -0.82 -13.53
CA TYR A 237 26.59 -0.82 -13.70
C TYR A 237 26.08 -2.16 -14.23
N PRO A 238 26.25 -3.27 -13.47
CA PRO A 238 25.87 -4.61 -13.95
C PRO A 238 24.35 -4.82 -14.02
N LEU A 239 23.58 -3.99 -13.32
CA LEU A 239 22.13 -4.01 -13.35
C LEU A 239 21.61 -2.87 -14.23
N TYR A 240 20.59 -3.16 -15.02
CA TYR A 240 20.00 -2.16 -15.92
C TYR A 240 18.49 -2.31 -16.00
N ILE A 241 17.84 -1.24 -16.44
CA ILE A 241 16.45 -1.21 -16.89
C ILE A 241 16.50 -0.77 -18.34
N GLN A 242 15.87 -1.52 -19.21
CA GLN A 242 15.86 -1.25 -20.64
C GLN A 242 14.44 -1.06 -21.15
N MET A 243 14.21 0.04 -21.85
CA MET A 243 13.02 0.28 -22.65
C MET A 243 13.34 -0.01 -24.12
N PHE A 244 12.57 -0.88 -24.76
CA PHE A 244 12.80 -1.29 -26.13
C PHE A 244 11.49 -1.64 -26.84
N ARG A 245 11.57 -1.68 -28.18
CA ARG A 245 10.44 -2.05 -29.03
C ARG A 245 10.70 -3.40 -29.68
N CYS A 246 9.72 -4.29 -29.61
CA CYS A 246 9.84 -5.63 -30.21
C CYS A 246 8.46 -6.18 -30.60
N GLN A 247 8.52 -7.26 -31.37
CA GLN A 247 7.44 -8.23 -31.50
C GLN A 247 7.89 -9.50 -30.79
N PHE A 248 6.97 -10.26 -30.23
CA PHE A 248 7.30 -11.48 -29.50
C PHE A 248 6.24 -12.53 -29.63
N GLU A 249 6.64 -13.79 -29.49
CA GLU A 249 5.79 -14.95 -29.42
C GLU A 249 6.35 -15.96 -28.41
N ILE A 250 5.48 -16.56 -27.59
CA ILE A 250 5.92 -17.51 -26.56
C ILE A 250 6.50 -18.77 -27.20
N LYS A 251 7.59 -19.27 -26.64
CA LYS A 251 8.17 -20.55 -27.05
C LYS A 251 7.30 -21.73 -26.60
N PRO A 252 7.34 -22.87 -27.29
CA PRO A 252 6.61 -24.06 -26.88
C PRO A 252 6.88 -24.45 -25.41
N HIS A 253 5.82 -24.83 -24.70
CA HIS A 253 5.90 -25.29 -23.30
C HIS A 253 6.47 -24.28 -22.29
N LYS A 254 6.38 -23.00 -22.59
CA LYS A 254 6.81 -21.90 -21.69
C LYS A 254 5.62 -21.19 -21.05
N ILE A 255 5.88 -20.51 -19.95
CA ILE A 255 4.88 -19.75 -19.19
C ILE A 255 4.98 -18.27 -19.60
N PRO A 256 3.84 -17.61 -19.91
CA PRO A 256 3.86 -16.19 -20.27
C PRO A 256 4.19 -15.34 -19.05
N THR A 257 5.09 -14.36 -19.21
CA THR A 257 5.56 -13.46 -18.13
C THR A 257 5.34 -11.99 -18.43
N ILE A 258 4.84 -11.65 -19.63
CA ILE A 258 4.66 -10.26 -20.06
C ILE A 258 3.22 -9.81 -19.88
N GLN A 259 3.03 -8.66 -19.24
CA GLN A 259 1.79 -7.87 -19.21
C GLN A 259 2.08 -6.47 -19.75
N ILE A 260 1.20 -5.93 -20.57
CA ILE A 260 1.28 -4.55 -21.09
C ILE A 260 0.07 -3.78 -20.58
N LYS A 261 0.29 -2.98 -19.55
CA LYS A 261 -0.73 -2.14 -18.93
C LYS A 261 -1.06 -0.93 -19.82
N HIS A 262 -2.27 -0.43 -19.69
CA HIS A 262 -2.75 0.77 -20.39
C HIS A 262 -2.62 0.67 -21.93
N SER A 263 -2.71 -0.54 -22.46
CA SER A 263 -2.75 -0.83 -23.88
C SER A 263 -4.11 -1.40 -24.27
N TYR A 264 -4.28 -1.83 -25.53
CA TYR A 264 -5.49 -2.54 -25.94
C TYR A 264 -5.56 -3.99 -25.41
N PHE A 265 -4.50 -4.51 -24.80
CA PHE A 265 -4.52 -5.77 -24.05
C PHE A 265 -5.15 -5.55 -22.68
N ALA A 266 -5.82 -6.59 -22.14
CA ALA A 266 -6.32 -6.52 -20.77
C ALA A 266 -5.18 -6.38 -19.75
N ASP A 267 -5.30 -5.50 -18.78
CA ASP A 267 -4.24 -5.15 -17.82
C ASP A 267 -3.73 -6.36 -17.01
N ASN A 268 -4.56 -7.38 -16.83
CA ASN A 268 -4.22 -8.59 -16.07
C ASN A 268 -3.91 -9.79 -16.97
N GLU A 269 -3.90 -9.61 -18.28
CA GLU A 269 -3.59 -10.68 -19.23
C GLU A 269 -2.07 -10.88 -19.33
N TYR A 270 -1.64 -12.13 -19.17
CA TYR A 270 -0.30 -12.53 -19.53
C TYR A 270 -0.25 -12.95 -21.01
N LEU A 271 0.53 -12.21 -21.77
CA LEU A 271 0.50 -12.32 -23.23
C LEU A 271 1.40 -13.45 -23.73
N THR A 272 0.84 -14.29 -24.58
CA THR A 272 1.60 -15.31 -25.32
C THR A 272 2.24 -14.76 -26.59
N SER A 273 1.70 -13.68 -27.16
CA SER A 273 2.28 -12.99 -28.30
C SER A 273 1.89 -11.53 -28.33
N SER A 274 2.65 -10.72 -29.06
CA SER A 274 2.29 -9.33 -29.39
C SER A 274 1.27 -9.24 -30.56
N LYS A 275 0.76 -10.35 -31.05
CA LYS A 275 -0.19 -10.44 -32.18
C LYS A 275 0.30 -9.72 -33.45
N GLY A 276 1.61 -9.74 -33.67
CA GLY A 276 2.25 -9.05 -34.82
C GLY A 276 2.46 -7.55 -34.65
N GLU A 277 1.98 -6.97 -33.53
CA GLU A 277 2.17 -5.56 -33.23
C GLU A 277 3.56 -5.29 -32.62
N THR A 278 4.16 -4.18 -32.99
CA THR A 278 5.39 -3.72 -32.33
C THR A 278 5.04 -2.99 -31.05
N VAL A 279 5.35 -3.59 -29.92
CA VAL A 279 5.06 -3.05 -28.60
C VAL A 279 6.30 -2.51 -27.89
N THR A 280 6.11 -1.56 -27.00
CA THR A 280 7.17 -1.05 -26.13
C THR A 280 7.14 -1.79 -24.79
N LEU A 281 8.26 -2.39 -24.41
CA LEU A 281 8.48 -3.03 -23.14
C LEU A 281 9.53 -2.25 -22.33
N CYS A 282 9.34 -2.20 -21.00
CA CYS A 282 10.33 -1.69 -20.06
C CYS A 282 10.58 -2.79 -19.02
N LEU A 283 11.78 -3.36 -19.05
CA LEU A 283 12.13 -4.54 -18.25
C LEU A 283 13.42 -4.29 -17.47
N THR A 284 13.48 -4.85 -16.26
CA THR A 284 14.74 -4.98 -15.53
C THR A 284 15.63 -6.01 -16.22
N SER A 285 16.93 -6.00 -15.93
CA SER A 285 17.88 -7.00 -16.45
C SER A 285 17.41 -8.44 -16.19
N VAL A 286 16.88 -8.70 -15.01
CA VAL A 286 16.36 -10.02 -14.62
C VAL A 286 15.12 -10.40 -15.44
N ASP A 287 14.16 -9.48 -15.56
CA ASP A 287 12.95 -9.72 -16.37
C ASP A 287 13.29 -9.87 -17.86
N TYR A 288 14.30 -9.15 -18.36
CA TYR A 288 14.72 -9.24 -19.74
C TYR A 288 15.35 -10.60 -20.06
N GLU A 289 16.22 -11.10 -19.19
CA GLU A 289 16.77 -12.45 -19.32
C GLU A 289 15.67 -13.52 -19.29
N LEU A 290 14.73 -13.41 -18.37
CA LEU A 290 13.58 -14.30 -18.30
C LEU A 290 12.73 -14.20 -19.58
N PHE A 291 12.50 -13.00 -20.09
CA PHE A 291 11.77 -12.76 -21.33
C PHE A 291 12.42 -13.49 -22.52
N LEU A 292 13.73 -13.38 -22.68
CA LEU A 292 14.45 -14.09 -23.76
C LEU A 292 14.43 -15.62 -23.61
N GLN A 293 14.29 -16.13 -22.37
CA GLN A 293 14.15 -17.57 -22.13
C GLN A 293 12.74 -18.07 -22.50
N GLN A 294 11.71 -17.24 -22.34
CA GLN A 294 10.31 -17.61 -22.50
C GLN A 294 9.78 -17.34 -23.92
N TYR A 295 10.32 -16.31 -24.62
CA TYR A 295 9.80 -15.85 -25.91
C TYR A 295 10.84 -15.87 -27.01
N ASN A 296 10.35 -16.00 -28.26
CA ASN A 296 11.03 -15.60 -29.48
C ASN A 296 10.76 -14.12 -29.72
N VAL A 297 11.79 -13.36 -30.03
CA VAL A 297 11.75 -11.89 -30.16
C VAL A 297 12.30 -11.48 -31.53
#